data_d79a5f18dcbd070d3e11e20d5d9fb135
#
_entry.id   d79a5f18dcbd070d3e11e20d5d9fb135
#
_cell.length_a   1.000
_cell.length_b   1.000
_cell.length_c   1.000
_cell.angle_alpha   90.00
_cell.angle_beta   90.00
_cell.angle_gamma   90.00
#
_symmetry.space_group_name_H-M   'P 1'
#
loop_
_entity.id
_entity.type
_entity.pdbx_description
1 polymer ?
#
loop_
_entity_poly.entity_id
_entity_poly.type
_entity_poly.pdbx_seq_one_letter_code
_entity_poly.pdbx_strand_id
1 'polypeptide(L)'
;MTASLSREQLERLWAEHLKGEFESKDVEATLATMVDDAYVNHMPVNTGGRGKAALRAFYRDDFIPSWPDDLQMTPINRVVGDGQLVDELRLTFTHDRPMPWFLPNMPPTARKITIDVVVVVQFRGDKLACERIYWDHAAVLRQADLLQVQ
;
A
#
# COMPACT_ATOMS: atom_id res chain seq x y z
N MET A 1 9.19 -3.50 -30.73
CA MET A 1 9.77 -3.39 -29.36
C MET A 1 9.27 -2.11 -28.73
N THR A 2 8.48 -2.22 -27.69
CA THR A 2 8.19 -1.07 -26.84
C THR A 2 9.42 -0.78 -26.00
N ALA A 3 9.93 0.44 -26.05
CA ALA A 3 11.04 0.86 -25.20
C ALA A 3 10.64 0.72 -23.73
N SER A 4 11.54 0.21 -22.90
CA SER A 4 11.32 0.16 -21.45
C SER A 4 11.22 1.59 -20.91
N LEU A 5 10.32 1.80 -19.94
CA LEU A 5 10.18 3.10 -19.29
C LEU A 5 11.47 3.48 -18.55
N SER A 6 11.82 4.75 -18.58
CA SER A 6 12.94 5.28 -17.82
C SER A 6 12.63 5.28 -16.33
N ARG A 7 13.68 5.40 -15.51
CA ARG A 7 13.55 5.58 -14.07
C ARG A 7 12.55 6.71 -13.71
N GLU A 8 12.72 7.85 -14.32
CA GLU A 8 11.89 9.04 -14.07
C GLU A 8 10.43 8.81 -14.44
N GLN A 9 10.18 8.05 -15.52
CA GLN A 9 8.82 7.69 -15.93
C GLN A 9 8.17 6.75 -14.92
N LEU A 10 8.89 5.74 -14.40
CA LEU A 10 8.39 4.83 -13.38
C LEU A 10 8.09 5.56 -12.07
N GLU A 11 8.99 6.45 -11.65
CA GLU A 11 8.79 7.25 -10.43
C GLU A 11 7.59 8.18 -10.56
N ARG A 12 7.35 8.76 -11.74
CA ARG A 12 6.19 9.61 -12.00
C ARG A 12 4.88 8.81 -11.93
N LEU A 13 4.84 7.64 -12.56
CA LEU A 13 3.67 6.76 -12.52
C LEU A 13 3.33 6.32 -11.10
N TRP A 14 4.34 5.99 -10.32
CA TRP A 14 4.17 5.64 -8.91
C TRP A 14 3.65 6.82 -8.09
N ALA A 15 4.21 8.01 -8.28
CA ALA A 15 3.76 9.22 -7.60
C ALA A 15 2.28 9.55 -7.92
N GLU A 16 1.86 9.37 -9.17
CA GLU A 16 0.47 9.56 -9.59
C GLU A 16 -0.48 8.57 -8.90
N HIS A 17 -0.07 7.31 -8.79
CA HIS A 17 -0.83 6.29 -8.07
C HIS A 17 -1.01 6.66 -6.59
N LEU A 18 0.09 7.00 -5.90
CA LEU A 18 0.08 7.43 -4.50
C LEU A 18 -0.79 8.68 -4.28
N LYS A 19 -0.79 9.59 -5.22
CA LYS A 19 -1.65 10.77 -5.17
C LYS A 19 -3.13 10.39 -5.13
N GLY A 20 -3.54 9.42 -5.94
CA GLY A 20 -4.91 8.89 -5.93
C GLY A 20 -5.31 8.28 -4.60
N GLU A 21 -4.39 7.58 -3.94
CA GLU A 21 -4.64 6.93 -2.66
C GLU A 21 -4.66 7.88 -1.46
N PHE A 22 -3.71 8.81 -1.39
CA PHE A 22 -3.41 9.57 -0.17
C PHE A 22 -3.78 11.05 -0.25
N GLU A 23 -3.78 11.67 -1.42
CA GLU A 23 -4.11 13.09 -1.59
C GLU A 23 -5.55 13.30 -2.03
N SER A 24 -5.88 12.90 -3.26
CA SER A 24 -7.24 13.06 -3.80
C SER A 24 -8.23 12.06 -3.20
N LYS A 25 -7.73 10.93 -2.71
CA LYS A 25 -8.54 9.84 -2.14
C LYS A 25 -9.64 9.39 -3.10
N ASP A 26 -9.26 9.27 -4.36
CA ASP A 26 -10.15 8.98 -5.48
C ASP A 26 -9.90 7.56 -6.00
N VAL A 27 -10.87 6.68 -5.79
CA VAL A 27 -10.81 5.27 -6.18
C VAL A 27 -10.60 5.13 -7.69
N GLU A 28 -11.36 5.85 -8.50
CA GLU A 28 -11.26 5.72 -9.97
C GLU A 28 -9.94 6.30 -10.51
N ALA A 29 -9.45 7.38 -9.93
CA ALA A 29 -8.14 7.93 -10.27
C ALA A 29 -7.01 6.93 -9.94
N THR A 30 -7.10 6.26 -8.79
CA THR A 30 -6.17 5.21 -8.38
C THR A 30 -6.20 4.04 -9.37
N LEU A 31 -7.37 3.53 -9.70
CA LEU A 31 -7.56 2.43 -10.64
C LEU A 31 -7.10 2.77 -12.06
N ALA A 32 -7.23 4.02 -12.48
CA ALA A 32 -6.81 4.47 -13.81
C ALA A 32 -5.28 4.33 -14.02
N THR A 33 -4.50 4.29 -12.95
CA THR A 33 -3.04 4.06 -12.99
C THR A 33 -2.65 2.59 -13.11
N MET A 34 -3.61 1.68 -13.09
CA MET A 34 -3.40 0.24 -12.98
C MET A 34 -3.90 -0.48 -14.24
N VAL A 35 -3.28 -1.61 -14.58
CA VAL A 35 -3.79 -2.49 -15.65
C VAL A 35 -5.07 -3.20 -15.19
N ASP A 36 -5.84 -3.74 -16.14
CA ASP A 36 -7.15 -4.32 -15.83
C ASP A 36 -7.11 -5.54 -14.92
N ASP A 37 -6.04 -6.34 -15.01
CA ASP A 37 -5.81 -7.53 -14.18
C ASP A 37 -4.80 -7.31 -13.06
N ALA A 38 -4.56 -6.06 -12.68
CA ALA A 38 -3.66 -5.71 -11.59
C ALA A 38 -4.05 -6.39 -10.28
N TYR A 39 -3.06 -6.60 -9.41
CA TYR A 39 -3.31 -7.05 -8.06
C TYR A 39 -2.56 -6.23 -7.02
N VAL A 40 -3.11 -6.19 -5.83
CA VAL A 40 -2.49 -5.67 -4.61
C VAL A 40 -2.52 -6.78 -3.57
N ASN A 41 -1.41 -7.03 -2.91
CA ASN A 41 -1.35 -7.99 -1.80
C ASN A 41 -0.52 -7.45 -0.64
N HIS A 42 -1.15 -7.28 0.51
CA HIS A 42 -0.49 -7.02 1.79
C HIS A 42 -0.06 -8.37 2.36
N MET A 43 1.19 -8.73 2.13
CA MET A 43 1.71 -10.09 2.30
C MET A 43 1.53 -10.66 3.71
N PRO A 44 1.74 -9.89 4.81
CA PRO A 44 1.62 -10.46 6.16
C PRO A 44 0.20 -10.96 6.51
N VAL A 45 -0.83 -10.34 5.94
CA VAL A 45 -2.24 -10.63 6.27
C VAL A 45 -3.07 -11.04 5.05
N ASN A 46 -2.45 -11.07 3.88
CA ASN A 46 -3.04 -11.51 2.61
C ASN A 46 -4.33 -10.74 2.26
N THR A 47 -4.27 -9.41 2.35
CA THR A 47 -5.37 -8.51 2.00
C THR A 47 -5.04 -7.72 0.73
N GLY A 48 -6.07 -7.34 0.00
CA GLY A 48 -5.97 -6.64 -1.28
C GLY A 48 -7.01 -7.15 -2.26
N GLY A 49 -6.62 -7.38 -3.49
CA GLY A 49 -7.51 -7.91 -4.52
C GLY A 49 -6.81 -8.05 -5.86
N ARG A 50 -7.46 -8.73 -6.77
CA ARG A 50 -7.02 -8.92 -8.15
C ARG A 50 -8.14 -8.52 -9.11
N GLY A 51 -7.77 -7.69 -10.11
CA GLY A 51 -8.70 -7.17 -11.11
C GLY A 51 -9.44 -5.92 -10.63
N LYS A 52 -9.93 -5.13 -11.58
CA LYS A 52 -10.51 -3.80 -11.29
C LYS A 52 -11.72 -3.85 -10.36
N ALA A 53 -12.59 -4.85 -10.49
CA ALA A 53 -13.78 -4.97 -9.64
C ALA A 53 -13.41 -5.22 -8.18
N ALA A 54 -12.50 -6.17 -7.92
CA ALA A 54 -12.03 -6.48 -6.56
C ALA A 54 -11.22 -5.32 -5.97
N LEU A 55 -10.36 -4.69 -6.75
CA LEU A 55 -9.57 -3.54 -6.31
C LEU A 55 -10.44 -2.31 -6.04
N ARG A 56 -11.50 -2.09 -6.81
CA ARG A 56 -12.45 -1.01 -6.55
C ARG A 56 -13.11 -1.17 -5.18
N ALA A 57 -13.57 -2.36 -4.86
CA ALA A 57 -14.13 -2.66 -3.55
C ALA A 57 -13.10 -2.49 -2.44
N PHE A 58 -11.88 -3.01 -2.63
CA PHE A 58 -10.79 -2.89 -1.68
C PHE A 58 -10.41 -1.43 -1.39
N TYR A 59 -10.17 -0.62 -2.41
CA TYR A 59 -9.82 0.79 -2.23
C TYR A 59 -10.95 1.61 -1.62
N ARG A 60 -12.18 1.37 -2.04
CA ARG A 60 -13.36 2.11 -1.58
C ARG A 60 -13.71 1.79 -0.12
N ASP A 61 -13.68 0.52 0.25
CA ASP A 61 -14.22 0.04 1.52
C ASP A 61 -13.15 -0.17 2.60
N ASP A 62 -11.98 -0.67 2.22
CA ASP A 62 -10.99 -1.19 3.16
C ASP A 62 -9.75 -0.28 3.30
N PHE A 63 -9.29 0.35 2.23
CA PHE A 63 -7.98 0.99 2.21
C PHE A 63 -8.06 2.51 2.35
N ILE A 64 -8.66 3.21 1.37
CA ILE A 64 -8.64 4.67 1.35
C ILE A 64 -9.30 5.29 2.58
N PRO A 65 -10.49 4.84 3.04
CA PRO A 65 -11.14 5.45 4.20
C PRO A 65 -10.54 5.08 5.54
N SER A 66 -9.64 4.08 5.58
CA SER A 66 -9.15 3.52 6.85
C SER A 66 -7.91 4.22 7.41
N TRP A 67 -7.26 5.09 6.64
CA TRP A 67 -6.04 5.75 7.09
C TRP A 67 -6.32 6.78 8.19
N PRO A 68 -5.63 6.68 9.35
CA PRO A 68 -5.72 7.68 10.40
C PRO A 68 -5.25 9.07 9.96
N ASP A 69 -5.83 10.11 10.54
CA ASP A 69 -5.52 11.50 10.17
C ASP A 69 -4.10 11.91 10.55
N ASP A 70 -3.51 11.24 11.55
CA ASP A 70 -2.15 11.51 12.01
C ASP A 70 -1.06 10.73 11.27
N LEU A 71 -1.40 10.09 10.15
CA LEU A 71 -0.44 9.34 9.35
C LEU A 71 0.75 10.21 8.94
N GLN A 72 1.95 9.72 9.22
CA GLN A 72 3.21 10.25 8.72
C GLN A 72 3.91 9.19 7.89
N MET A 73 4.31 9.54 6.68
CA MET A 73 5.09 8.68 5.78
C MET A 73 6.46 9.31 5.55
N THR A 74 7.51 8.56 5.88
CA THR A 74 8.89 9.00 5.70
C THR A 74 9.60 8.06 4.75
N PRO A 75 10.07 8.53 3.58
CA PRO A 75 10.88 7.71 2.68
C PRO A 75 12.19 7.28 3.35
N ILE A 76 12.55 6.00 3.19
CA ILE A 76 13.83 5.46 3.67
C ILE A 76 14.76 5.22 2.49
N ASN A 77 14.29 4.48 1.48
CA ASN A 77 15.10 4.11 0.31
C ASN A 77 14.20 3.76 -0.87
N ARG A 78 14.74 3.88 -2.08
CA ARG A 78 14.06 3.47 -3.31
C ARG A 78 15.05 2.88 -4.30
N VAL A 79 14.68 1.75 -4.88
CA VAL A 79 15.39 1.12 -6.00
C VAL A 79 14.48 1.07 -7.21
N VAL A 80 14.98 1.47 -8.38
CA VAL A 80 14.21 1.49 -9.64
C VAL A 80 15.03 0.83 -10.74
N GLY A 81 14.42 -0.07 -11.48
CA GLY A 81 15.05 -0.70 -12.65
C GLY A 81 14.17 -1.76 -13.29
N ASP A 82 14.35 -1.97 -14.59
CA ASP A 82 13.73 -3.05 -15.37
C ASP A 82 12.21 -3.19 -15.18
N GLY A 83 11.49 -2.07 -15.29
CA GLY A 83 10.03 -2.06 -15.20
C GLY A 83 9.47 -2.29 -13.80
N GLN A 84 10.27 -2.08 -12.76
CA GLN A 84 9.84 -2.23 -11.38
C GLN A 84 10.50 -1.20 -10.45
N LEU A 85 9.86 -1.01 -9.30
CA LEU A 85 10.29 -0.09 -8.27
C LEU A 85 10.07 -0.75 -6.91
N VAL A 86 11.05 -0.57 -6.02
CA VAL A 86 10.93 -1.01 -4.62
C VAL A 86 11.08 0.22 -3.73
N ASP A 87 10.08 0.49 -2.92
CA ASP A 87 10.07 1.56 -1.93
C ASP A 87 10.17 1.01 -0.53
N GLU A 88 11.03 1.61 0.28
CA GLU A 88 11.02 1.46 1.73
C GLU A 88 10.50 2.75 2.35
N LEU A 89 9.46 2.62 3.16
CA LEU A 89 8.77 3.74 3.80
C LEU A 89 8.60 3.46 5.29
N ARG A 90 8.82 4.48 6.13
CA ARG A 90 8.40 4.42 7.53
C ARG A 90 7.03 5.05 7.67
N LEU A 91 6.10 4.30 8.25
CA LEU A 91 4.75 4.75 8.56
C LEU A 91 4.59 4.87 10.06
N THR A 92 4.06 6.01 10.51
CA THR A 92 3.70 6.24 11.90
C THR A 92 2.28 6.76 11.96
N PHE A 93 1.43 6.13 12.76
CA PHE A 93 0.02 6.52 12.91
C PHE A 93 -0.56 5.96 14.20
N THR A 94 -1.68 6.50 14.65
CA THR A 94 -2.47 5.93 15.74
C THR A 94 -3.59 5.05 15.17
N HIS A 95 -3.67 3.82 15.61
CA HIS A 95 -4.73 2.88 15.20
C HIS A 95 -6.06 3.25 15.88
N ASP A 96 -6.70 4.33 15.40
CA ASP A 96 -7.89 4.95 15.99
C ASP A 96 -9.19 4.56 15.29
N ARG A 97 -9.11 3.75 14.26
CA ARG A 97 -10.25 3.28 13.44
C ARG A 97 -9.98 1.88 12.89
N PRO A 98 -11.01 1.15 12.42
CA PRO A 98 -10.79 -0.14 11.76
C PRO A 98 -9.90 0.04 10.53
N MET A 99 -8.91 -0.84 10.40
CA MET A 99 -8.00 -0.92 9.26
C MET A 99 -7.99 -2.37 8.75
N PRO A 100 -9.02 -2.78 7.98
CA PRO A 100 -9.22 -4.19 7.63
C PRO A 100 -8.08 -4.78 6.79
N TRP A 101 -7.40 -3.94 6.02
CA TRP A 101 -6.25 -4.36 5.21
C TRP A 101 -5.00 -4.63 6.04
N PHE A 102 -4.89 -4.03 7.24
CA PHE A 102 -3.71 -4.02 8.10
C PHE A 102 -3.87 -4.92 9.34
N LEU A 103 -4.97 -4.77 10.05
CA LEU A 103 -5.37 -5.58 11.20
C LEU A 103 -6.79 -6.11 10.98
N PRO A 104 -6.94 -7.19 10.16
CA PRO A 104 -8.26 -7.72 9.83
C PRO A 104 -9.03 -8.14 11.08
N ASN A 105 -10.32 -7.83 11.12
CA ASN A 105 -11.25 -8.20 12.18
C ASN A 105 -10.90 -7.63 13.58
N MET A 106 -10.07 -6.58 13.62
CA MET A 106 -9.68 -5.96 14.88
C MET A 106 -10.36 -4.59 15.06
N PRO A 107 -10.96 -4.35 16.23
CA PRO A 107 -11.40 -3.00 16.59
C PRO A 107 -10.20 -2.08 16.80
N PRO A 108 -10.41 -0.74 16.76
CA PRO A 108 -9.34 0.21 17.05
C PRO A 108 -8.67 -0.07 18.40
N THR A 109 -7.34 -0.08 18.41
CA THR A 109 -6.55 -0.33 19.64
C THR A 109 -6.14 0.96 20.34
N ALA A 110 -6.28 2.11 19.67
CA ALA A 110 -5.79 3.42 20.12
C ALA A 110 -4.27 3.49 20.34
N ARG A 111 -3.54 2.49 19.87
CA ARG A 111 -2.08 2.42 20.01
C ARG A 111 -1.39 3.15 18.86
N LYS A 112 -0.28 3.78 19.17
CA LYS A 112 0.62 4.36 18.17
C LYS A 112 1.48 3.25 17.57
N ILE A 113 1.46 3.16 16.23
CA ILE A 113 2.16 2.15 15.45
C ILE A 113 3.23 2.85 14.61
N THR A 114 4.44 2.33 14.66
CA THR A 114 5.54 2.73 13.75
C THR A 114 6.07 1.46 13.08
N ILE A 115 5.99 1.42 11.75
CA ILE A 115 6.47 0.28 10.96
C ILE A 115 7.24 0.75 9.74
N ASP A 116 8.19 -0.06 9.32
CA ASP A 116 8.81 0.07 8.02
C ASP A 116 8.13 -0.92 7.07
N VAL A 117 7.67 -0.41 5.93
CA VAL A 117 7.06 -1.22 4.88
C VAL A 117 7.95 -1.24 3.65
N VAL A 118 7.96 -2.37 2.98
CA VAL A 118 8.58 -2.54 1.66
C VAL A 118 7.47 -2.75 0.65
N VAL A 119 7.42 -1.89 -0.36
CA VAL A 119 6.45 -1.98 -1.44
C VAL A 119 7.18 -2.36 -2.72
N VAL A 120 6.85 -3.50 -3.29
CA VAL A 120 7.35 -3.94 -4.59
C VAL A 120 6.29 -3.63 -5.63
N VAL A 121 6.62 -2.74 -6.57
CA VAL A 121 5.73 -2.29 -7.63
C VAL A 121 6.28 -2.77 -8.97
N GLN A 122 5.46 -3.49 -9.73
CA GLN A 122 5.78 -3.88 -11.09
C GLN A 122 4.88 -3.17 -12.08
N PHE A 123 5.43 -2.78 -13.21
CA PHE A 123 4.73 -2.05 -14.26
C PHE A 123 4.59 -2.92 -15.51
N ARG A 124 3.51 -2.70 -16.24
CA ARG A 124 3.29 -3.27 -17.56
C ARG A 124 2.84 -2.15 -18.49
N GLY A 125 3.69 -1.82 -19.47
CA GLY A 125 3.50 -0.60 -20.22
C GLY A 125 3.62 0.62 -19.30
N ASP A 126 2.69 1.55 -19.41
CA ASP A 126 2.63 2.78 -18.63
C ASP A 126 1.71 2.70 -17.40
N LYS A 127 1.45 1.50 -16.88
CA LYS A 127 0.56 1.27 -15.75
C LYS A 127 1.13 0.27 -14.75
N LEU A 128 0.65 0.36 -13.50
CA LEU A 128 0.98 -0.61 -12.46
C LEU A 128 0.33 -1.96 -12.78
N ALA A 129 1.13 -3.02 -12.72
CA ALA A 129 0.64 -4.39 -12.82
C ALA A 129 0.40 -5.00 -11.44
N CYS A 130 1.17 -4.62 -10.44
CA CYS A 130 0.97 -5.10 -9.08
C CYS A 130 1.68 -4.25 -8.03
N GLU A 131 1.21 -4.41 -6.80
CA GLU A 131 1.88 -4.02 -5.57
C GLU A 131 1.90 -5.20 -4.62
N ARG A 132 3.08 -5.51 -4.08
CA ARG A 132 3.22 -6.43 -2.95
C ARG A 132 3.83 -5.65 -1.80
N ILE A 133 3.17 -5.66 -0.66
CA ILE A 133 3.54 -4.85 0.50
C ILE A 133 3.93 -5.79 1.64
N TYR A 134 5.09 -5.56 2.24
CA TYR A 134 5.68 -6.36 3.29
C TYR A 134 5.95 -5.50 4.53
N TRP A 135 5.70 -6.05 5.70
CA TRP A 135 6.10 -5.46 6.99
C TRP A 135 6.29 -6.55 8.04
N ASP A 136 6.94 -6.21 9.14
CA ASP A 136 7.06 -7.07 10.31
C ASP A 136 5.75 -7.07 11.10
N HIS A 137 4.91 -8.07 10.88
CA HIS A 137 3.60 -8.15 11.53
C HIS A 137 3.69 -8.48 13.01
N ALA A 138 4.72 -9.22 13.44
CA ALA A 138 4.95 -9.46 14.86
C ALA A 138 5.23 -8.16 15.61
N ALA A 139 6.00 -7.25 15.02
CA ALA A 139 6.22 -5.91 15.58
C ALA A 139 4.93 -5.10 15.68
N VAL A 140 4.05 -5.20 14.67
CA VAL A 140 2.71 -4.57 14.72
C VAL A 140 1.90 -5.10 15.88
N LEU A 141 1.82 -6.42 16.01
CA LEU A 141 1.03 -7.05 17.09
C LEU A 141 1.56 -6.67 18.49
N ARG A 142 2.88 -6.56 18.65
CA ARG A 142 3.47 -6.08 19.92
C ARG A 142 3.06 -4.63 20.22
N GLN A 143 3.19 -3.74 19.23
CA GLN A 143 2.85 -2.32 19.41
C GLN A 143 1.35 -2.10 19.63
N ALA A 144 0.52 -2.93 19.04
CA ALA A 144 -0.94 -2.90 19.20
C ALA A 144 -1.41 -3.58 20.51
N ASP A 145 -0.49 -4.18 21.26
CA ASP A 145 -0.78 -4.96 22.49
C ASP A 145 -1.66 -6.18 22.22
N LEU A 146 -1.44 -6.82 21.07
CA LEU A 146 -2.19 -7.98 20.59
C LEU A 146 -1.37 -9.27 20.61
N LEU A 147 -0.07 -9.18 20.81
CA LEU A 147 0.81 -10.35 20.89
C LEU A 147 0.85 -10.88 22.32
N GLN A 148 0.25 -12.06 22.54
CA GLN A 148 0.38 -12.78 23.80
C GLN A 148 1.60 -13.70 23.71
N VAL A 149 2.60 -13.42 24.55
CA VAL A 149 3.74 -14.33 24.75
C VAL A 149 3.32 -15.34 25.82
N GLN A 150 3.24 -16.62 25.43
CA GLN A 150 3.05 -17.72 26.38
C GLN A 150 4.38 -18.08 27.03
#